data_6def28e20aaf01ea1b46291b34cc4994
#
_entry.id   6def28e20aaf01ea1b46291b34cc4994
#
_cell.length_a   1.000
_cell.length_b   1.000
_cell.length_c   1.000
_cell.angle_alpha   90.00
_cell.angle_beta   90.00
_cell.angle_gamma   90.00
#
_symmetry.space_group_name_H-M   'P 1'
#
loop_
_entity.id
_entity.type
_entity.pdbx_description
1 polymer ?
#
loop_
_entity_poly.entity_id
_entity_poly.type
_entity_poly.pdbx_seq_one_letter_code
_entity_poly.pdbx_strand_id
1 'polypeptide(L)'
;AYCYFWLINMYQQPYEWNKDKLGIPIYTESETKLNRVPVSEVYEQILSDIDKGYNYLKGKGIAKKDELNEYAAAAIYANILSFVNDYPDQWNEVAKYAKLAIEGGSLMSEKELLSGFNDLSLSEVLWGADINGETNTFYASFMSQVDPYGPGYGGNLGNYKMISSDLYEKISDDDIRKKWFGVDLGETNTHYKVRQYVQRKFIDIGSTAPGFTPTGDTFCSDYIYLRTGEMYFVAAEALYRAGKENEAKTMLTTIMKTRNPKYETSATSDALLQEIELQKRIEMWGEGRRLFDMKRRNESLDRT
;
A
#
# COMPACT_ATOMS: atom_id res chain seq x y z
N ALA A 1 9.01 6.35 -14.07
CA ALA A 1 7.84 5.46 -14.03
C ALA A 1 6.98 5.68 -12.79
N TYR A 2 7.48 5.41 -11.59
CA TYR A 2 6.70 5.50 -10.34
C TYR A 2 6.00 6.84 -10.15
N CYS A 3 6.72 7.95 -10.30
CA CYS A 3 6.15 9.30 -10.14
C CYS A 3 5.05 9.59 -11.18
N TYR A 4 5.27 9.23 -12.44
CA TYR A 4 4.26 9.41 -13.48
C TYR A 4 3.02 8.55 -13.25
N PHE A 5 3.19 7.32 -12.78
CA PHE A 5 2.08 6.43 -12.44
C PHE A 5 1.20 7.03 -11.33
N TRP A 6 1.81 7.59 -10.28
CA TRP A 6 1.08 8.29 -9.24
C TRP A 6 0.39 9.55 -9.77
N LEU A 7 1.12 10.40 -10.50
CA LEU A 7 0.58 11.65 -11.03
C LEU A 7 -0.61 11.40 -11.98
N ILE A 8 -0.47 10.49 -12.95
CA ILE A 8 -1.57 10.24 -13.89
C ILE A 8 -2.81 9.72 -13.18
N ASN A 9 -2.66 8.84 -12.18
CA ASN A 9 -3.78 8.29 -11.43
C ASN A 9 -4.39 9.30 -10.43
N MET A 10 -3.65 10.29 -9.98
CA MET A 10 -4.20 11.39 -9.16
C MET A 10 -4.98 12.39 -10.00
N TYR A 11 -4.49 12.74 -11.18
CA TYR A 11 -5.03 13.88 -11.96
C TYR A 11 -5.91 13.47 -13.15
N GLN A 12 -6.00 12.18 -13.48
CA GLN A 12 -6.81 11.69 -14.59
C GLN A 12 -7.64 10.46 -14.20
N GLN A 13 -8.66 10.17 -14.98
CA GLN A 13 -9.44 8.94 -14.89
C GLN A 13 -8.62 7.74 -15.40
N PRO A 14 -9.04 6.49 -15.10
CA PRO A 14 -8.31 5.29 -15.51
C PRO A 14 -8.01 5.24 -17.00
N TYR A 15 -6.89 4.62 -17.34
CA TYR A 15 -6.40 4.41 -18.70
C TYR A 15 -7.47 3.87 -19.66
N GLU A 16 -8.21 2.85 -19.24
CA GLU A 16 -9.22 2.18 -20.06
C GLU A 16 -10.26 3.13 -20.71
N TRP A 17 -10.64 4.19 -20.00
CA TRP A 17 -11.73 5.09 -20.48
C TRP A 17 -11.23 6.44 -20.99
N ASN A 18 -9.96 6.71 -20.83
CA ASN A 18 -9.43 8.05 -21.09
C ASN A 18 -8.13 8.08 -21.90
N LYS A 19 -7.84 7.03 -22.69
CA LYS A 19 -6.60 6.92 -23.49
C LYS A 19 -6.29 8.15 -24.31
N ASP A 20 -7.31 8.70 -24.98
CA ASP A 20 -7.19 9.86 -25.90
C ASP A 20 -7.39 11.21 -25.20
N LYS A 21 -7.68 11.23 -23.90
CA LYS A 21 -7.84 12.47 -23.15
C LYS A 21 -6.48 13.00 -22.68
N LEU A 22 -6.39 14.33 -22.51
CA LEU A 22 -5.17 14.95 -22.01
C LEU A 22 -4.86 14.44 -20.59
N GLY A 23 -3.72 13.79 -20.46
CA GLY A 23 -3.14 13.28 -19.21
C GLY A 23 -2.38 14.35 -18.44
N ILE A 24 -1.08 14.14 -18.25
CA ILE A 24 -0.14 15.03 -17.59
C ILE A 24 0.99 15.39 -18.58
N PRO A 25 1.78 16.46 -18.32
CA PRO A 25 3.02 16.69 -19.07
C PRO A 25 4.04 15.56 -18.85
N ILE A 26 4.77 15.19 -19.90
CA ILE A 26 5.95 14.33 -19.78
C ILE A 26 7.18 15.25 -19.68
N TYR A 27 7.90 15.14 -18.58
CA TYR A 27 9.06 15.95 -18.25
C TYR A 27 10.33 15.08 -18.30
N THR A 28 11.03 15.12 -19.42
CA THR A 28 12.25 14.32 -19.64
C THR A 28 13.54 15.15 -19.61
N GLU A 29 13.42 16.47 -19.78
CA GLU A 29 14.52 17.43 -19.76
C GLU A 29 14.12 18.69 -18.99
N SER A 30 15.05 19.58 -18.70
CA SER A 30 14.81 20.80 -17.90
C SER A 30 14.08 21.92 -18.68
N GLU A 31 13.00 21.58 -19.37
CA GLU A 31 12.15 22.56 -20.05
C GLU A 31 11.18 23.23 -19.06
N THR A 32 10.92 24.52 -19.26
CA THR A 32 10.13 25.32 -18.30
C THR A 32 8.63 25.36 -18.59
N LYS A 33 8.18 24.90 -19.77
CA LYS A 33 6.77 24.88 -20.16
C LYS A 33 6.48 23.66 -21.02
N LEU A 34 5.72 22.71 -20.47
CA LEU A 34 5.28 21.52 -21.17
C LEU A 34 3.76 21.49 -21.27
N ASN A 35 3.26 21.07 -22.41
CA ASN A 35 1.85 20.78 -22.59
C ASN A 35 1.49 19.41 -22.03
N ARG A 36 0.24 19.25 -21.65
CA ARG A 36 -0.32 17.92 -21.34
C ARG A 36 -0.39 17.10 -22.62
N VAL A 37 -0.01 15.84 -22.52
CA VAL A 37 -0.11 14.86 -23.61
C VAL A 37 -1.26 13.87 -23.36
N PRO A 38 -1.71 13.09 -24.34
CA PRO A 38 -2.70 12.04 -24.14
C PRO A 38 -2.30 11.04 -23.03
N VAL A 39 -3.29 10.47 -22.35
CA VAL A 39 -3.07 9.46 -21.31
C VAL A 39 -2.29 8.27 -21.87
N SER A 40 -2.56 7.84 -23.10
CA SER A 40 -1.84 6.77 -23.79
C SER A 40 -0.33 7.06 -23.88
N GLU A 41 0.06 8.26 -24.29
CA GLU A 41 1.48 8.63 -24.36
C GLU A 41 2.17 8.66 -23.00
N VAL A 42 1.44 9.08 -21.94
CA VAL A 42 1.97 9.02 -20.56
C VAL A 42 2.24 7.58 -20.15
N TYR A 43 1.31 6.65 -20.45
CA TYR A 43 1.50 5.24 -20.13
C TYR A 43 2.57 4.55 -20.99
N GLU A 44 2.75 4.95 -22.26
CA GLU A 44 3.89 4.52 -23.08
C GLU A 44 5.22 4.91 -22.43
N GLN A 45 5.33 6.15 -21.95
CA GLN A 45 6.52 6.60 -21.22
C GLN A 45 6.72 5.82 -19.91
N ILE A 46 5.65 5.61 -19.13
CA ILE A 46 5.68 4.85 -17.87
C ILE A 46 6.18 3.43 -18.13
N LEU A 47 5.62 2.74 -19.14
CA LEU A 47 6.00 1.37 -19.49
C LEU A 47 7.44 1.27 -19.98
N SER A 48 7.88 2.21 -20.85
CA SER A 48 9.27 2.29 -21.30
C SER A 48 10.24 2.50 -20.15
N ASP A 49 9.90 3.38 -19.21
CA ASP A 49 10.76 3.68 -18.06
C ASP A 49 10.84 2.52 -17.07
N ILE A 50 9.71 1.84 -16.79
CA ILE A 50 9.72 0.72 -15.85
C ILE A 50 10.43 -0.49 -16.43
N ASP A 51 10.26 -0.76 -17.72
CA ASP A 51 10.97 -1.85 -18.40
C ASP A 51 12.49 -1.65 -18.34
N LYS A 52 12.97 -0.46 -18.69
CA LYS A 52 14.40 -0.11 -18.58
C LYS A 52 14.89 -0.18 -17.14
N GLY A 53 14.12 0.41 -16.19
CA GLY A 53 14.47 0.44 -14.78
C GLY A 53 14.59 -0.97 -14.20
N TYR A 54 13.62 -1.82 -14.47
CA TYR A 54 13.66 -3.23 -14.06
C TYR A 54 14.86 -3.97 -14.65
N ASN A 55 15.12 -3.81 -15.95
CA ASN A 55 16.26 -4.47 -16.61
C ASN A 55 17.62 -4.01 -16.08
N TYR A 56 17.76 -2.74 -15.65
CA TYR A 56 18.96 -2.25 -14.98
C TYR A 56 19.18 -2.83 -13.58
N LEU A 57 18.10 -3.13 -12.86
CA LEU A 57 18.14 -3.60 -11.47
C LEU A 57 18.15 -5.13 -11.36
N LYS A 58 17.71 -5.83 -12.39
CA LYS A 58 17.59 -7.29 -12.44
C LYS A 58 18.91 -7.99 -12.06
N GLY A 59 18.82 -8.92 -11.12
CA GLY A 59 19.95 -9.70 -10.62
C GLY A 59 20.85 -8.98 -9.63
N LYS A 60 20.49 -7.76 -9.19
CA LYS A 60 21.30 -7.00 -8.21
C LYS A 60 20.88 -7.20 -6.76
N GLY A 61 19.71 -7.81 -6.51
CA GLY A 61 19.20 -8.07 -5.18
C GLY A 61 18.82 -6.77 -4.43
N ILE A 62 18.78 -6.86 -3.11
CA ILE A 62 18.53 -5.73 -2.21
C ILE A 62 19.84 -5.40 -1.48
N ALA A 63 20.44 -4.25 -1.80
CA ALA A 63 21.57 -3.72 -1.03
C ALA A 63 21.09 -2.95 0.19
N LYS A 64 20.13 -2.03 -0.02
CA LYS A 64 19.44 -1.27 1.02
C LYS A 64 17.97 -1.11 0.64
N LYS A 65 17.08 -0.98 1.63
CA LYS A 65 15.65 -0.83 1.42
C LYS A 65 15.21 0.63 1.17
N ASP A 66 16.06 1.59 1.37
CA ASP A 66 15.91 3.00 0.98
C ASP A 66 16.33 3.26 -0.48
N GLU A 67 16.95 2.29 -1.13
CA GLU A 67 17.34 2.33 -2.54
C GLU A 67 16.42 1.43 -3.39
N LEU A 68 16.19 1.83 -4.66
CA LEU A 68 15.45 1.01 -5.60
C LEU A 68 16.25 -0.27 -5.92
N ASN A 69 15.54 -1.39 -5.91
CA ASN A 69 16.07 -2.72 -6.18
C ASN A 69 15.18 -3.49 -7.17
N GLU A 70 15.59 -4.67 -7.61
CA GLU A 70 14.83 -5.44 -8.60
C GLU A 70 13.42 -5.81 -8.14
N TYR A 71 13.23 -6.13 -6.86
CA TYR A 71 11.93 -6.53 -6.30
C TYR A 71 10.99 -5.34 -6.16
N ALA A 72 11.50 -4.18 -5.76
CA ALA A 72 10.75 -2.93 -5.77
C ALA A 72 10.33 -2.54 -7.20
N ALA A 73 11.24 -2.67 -8.17
CA ALA A 73 10.94 -2.42 -9.57
C ALA A 73 9.89 -3.41 -10.12
N ALA A 74 9.96 -4.68 -9.74
CA ALA A 74 8.95 -5.68 -10.09
C ALA A 74 7.58 -5.36 -9.47
N ALA A 75 7.53 -4.92 -8.20
CA ALA A 75 6.30 -4.51 -7.55
C ALA A 75 5.66 -3.29 -8.25
N ILE A 76 6.47 -2.30 -8.61
CA ILE A 76 6.02 -1.13 -9.37
C ILE A 76 5.48 -1.57 -10.75
N TYR A 77 6.18 -2.47 -11.43
CA TYR A 77 5.78 -2.97 -12.75
C TYR A 77 4.43 -3.72 -12.67
N ALA A 78 4.26 -4.62 -11.69
CA ALA A 78 2.99 -5.30 -11.47
C ALA A 78 1.84 -4.31 -11.24
N ASN A 79 2.05 -3.30 -10.39
CA ASN A 79 1.06 -2.27 -10.12
C ASN A 79 0.72 -1.46 -11.39
N ILE A 80 1.71 -1.05 -12.19
CA ILE A 80 1.48 -0.33 -13.45
C ILE A 80 0.67 -1.19 -14.44
N LEU A 81 1.10 -2.43 -14.69
CA LEU A 81 0.43 -3.33 -15.63
C LEU A 81 -1.03 -3.61 -15.26
N SER A 82 -1.37 -3.61 -13.97
CA SER A 82 -2.75 -3.82 -13.53
C SER A 82 -3.73 -2.74 -14.02
N PHE A 83 -3.22 -1.60 -14.54
CA PHE A 83 -4.00 -0.49 -15.07
C PHE A 83 -4.05 -0.43 -16.60
N VAL A 84 -3.26 -1.23 -17.31
CA VAL A 84 -3.15 -1.18 -18.78
C VAL A 84 -3.87 -2.36 -19.39
N ASN A 85 -5.19 -2.20 -19.58
CA ASN A 85 -6.10 -3.29 -19.96
C ASN A 85 -5.88 -3.86 -21.37
N ASP A 86 -5.15 -3.19 -22.25
CA ASP A 86 -4.75 -3.64 -23.59
C ASP A 86 -3.30 -4.12 -23.67
N TYR A 87 -2.62 -4.26 -22.53
CA TYR A 87 -1.29 -4.84 -22.49
C TYR A 87 -1.35 -6.33 -22.84
N PRO A 88 -0.47 -6.84 -23.75
CA PRO A 88 -0.49 -8.23 -24.13
C PRO A 88 -0.32 -9.17 -22.93
N ASP A 89 -1.23 -10.14 -22.80
CA ASP A 89 -1.23 -11.12 -21.69
C ASP A 89 -1.19 -10.46 -20.28
N GLN A 90 -1.87 -9.31 -20.15
CA GLN A 90 -1.81 -8.41 -19.01
C GLN A 90 -1.75 -9.13 -17.65
N TRP A 91 -2.72 -9.99 -17.37
CA TRP A 91 -2.87 -10.55 -16.02
C TRP A 91 -1.82 -11.63 -15.72
N ASN A 92 -1.30 -12.34 -16.72
CA ASN A 92 -0.16 -13.24 -16.52
C ASN A 92 1.12 -12.45 -16.27
N GLU A 93 1.34 -11.34 -16.96
CA GLU A 93 2.50 -10.47 -16.70
C GLU A 93 2.40 -9.78 -15.32
N VAL A 94 1.22 -9.30 -14.92
CA VAL A 94 1.01 -8.80 -13.54
C VAL A 94 1.36 -9.87 -12.51
N ALA A 95 0.84 -11.10 -12.67
CA ALA A 95 1.13 -12.21 -11.76
C ALA A 95 2.62 -12.57 -11.73
N LYS A 96 3.30 -12.54 -12.85
CA LYS A 96 4.74 -12.80 -12.97
C LYS A 96 5.56 -11.79 -12.18
N TYR A 97 5.34 -10.50 -12.40
CA TYR A 97 6.09 -9.46 -11.68
C TYR A 97 5.72 -9.37 -10.20
N ALA A 98 4.45 -9.61 -9.83
CA ALA A 98 4.06 -9.68 -8.43
C ALA A 98 4.70 -10.87 -7.70
N LYS A 99 4.75 -12.07 -8.32
CA LYS A 99 5.46 -13.24 -7.78
C LYS A 99 6.96 -12.97 -7.61
N LEU A 100 7.58 -12.32 -8.59
CA LEU A 100 8.98 -11.92 -8.47
C LEU A 100 9.21 -10.95 -7.32
N ALA A 101 8.36 -9.95 -7.16
CA ALA A 101 8.46 -9.00 -6.05
C ALA A 101 8.32 -9.68 -4.68
N ILE A 102 7.51 -10.74 -4.58
CA ILE A 102 7.35 -11.56 -3.37
C ILE A 102 8.69 -12.19 -2.93
N GLU A 103 9.57 -12.54 -3.85
CA GLU A 103 10.88 -13.14 -3.55
C GLU A 103 11.82 -12.18 -2.80
N GLY A 104 11.55 -10.86 -2.84
CA GLY A 104 12.35 -9.83 -2.18
C GLY A 104 12.15 -9.69 -0.69
N GLY A 105 11.14 -10.35 -0.10
CA GLY A 105 10.87 -10.26 1.33
C GLY A 105 10.18 -11.52 1.87
N SER A 106 9.91 -11.51 3.15
CA SER A 106 9.14 -12.56 3.80
C SER A 106 7.95 -11.97 4.56
N LEU A 107 6.87 -12.75 4.72
CA LEU A 107 5.68 -12.30 5.43
C LEU A 107 6.00 -11.98 6.89
N MET A 108 5.51 -10.84 7.36
CA MET A 108 5.69 -10.36 8.73
C MET A 108 5.08 -11.33 9.74
N SER A 109 5.80 -11.51 10.86
CA SER A 109 5.29 -12.12 12.08
C SER A 109 4.22 -11.22 12.74
N GLU A 110 3.44 -11.79 13.68
CA GLU A 110 2.49 -10.99 14.48
C GLU A 110 3.16 -9.82 15.17
N LYS A 111 4.36 -10.03 15.73
CA LYS A 111 5.13 -8.98 16.39
C LYS A 111 5.43 -7.81 15.44
N GLU A 112 5.87 -8.10 14.22
CA GLU A 112 6.17 -7.08 13.21
C GLU A 112 4.89 -6.37 12.71
N LEU A 113 3.80 -7.13 12.48
CA LEU A 113 2.51 -6.56 12.09
C LEU A 113 1.96 -5.55 13.10
N LEU A 114 2.33 -5.70 14.38
CA LEU A 114 1.87 -4.84 15.47
C LEU A 114 2.93 -3.83 15.92
N SER A 115 4.07 -3.72 15.23
CA SER A 115 5.18 -2.83 15.63
C SER A 115 5.01 -1.36 15.20
N GLY A 116 4.05 -1.03 14.33
CA GLY A 116 3.79 0.36 13.95
C GLY A 116 4.09 0.71 12.49
N PHE A 117 4.54 -0.20 11.64
CA PHE A 117 4.87 0.05 10.22
C PHE A 117 5.79 1.27 10.05
N ASN A 118 6.84 1.34 10.82
CA ASN A 118 7.69 2.51 11.04
C ASN A 118 9.18 2.27 10.84
N ASP A 119 9.58 1.10 10.34
CA ASP A 119 10.97 0.67 10.23
C ASP A 119 11.18 -0.12 8.93
N LEU A 120 12.16 0.27 8.12
CA LEU A 120 12.53 -0.43 6.88
C LEU A 120 13.10 -1.83 7.13
N SER A 121 13.54 -2.16 8.34
CA SER A 121 14.06 -3.49 8.68
C SER A 121 12.95 -4.56 8.68
N LEU A 122 11.68 -4.18 8.77
CA LEU A 122 10.54 -5.11 8.75
C LEU A 122 10.61 -6.05 7.53
N SER A 123 10.30 -7.32 7.78
CA SER A 123 10.57 -8.42 6.82
C SER A 123 9.83 -8.30 5.49
N GLU A 124 8.68 -7.65 5.45
CA GLU A 124 7.92 -7.43 4.20
C GLU A 124 8.41 -6.24 3.38
N VAL A 125 9.22 -5.34 3.93
CA VAL A 125 9.58 -4.09 3.24
C VAL A 125 10.50 -4.38 2.06
N LEU A 126 10.07 -3.94 0.87
CA LEU A 126 10.83 -3.98 -0.37
C LEU A 126 11.52 -2.66 -0.66
N TRP A 127 10.85 -1.54 -0.34
CA TRP A 127 11.36 -0.19 -0.57
C TRP A 127 10.61 0.84 0.28
N GLY A 128 11.35 1.84 0.75
CA GLY A 128 10.81 2.95 1.53
C GLY A 128 11.77 4.12 1.61
N ALA A 129 11.52 5.04 2.53
CA ALA A 129 12.42 6.13 2.86
C ALA A 129 12.91 5.99 4.29
N ASP A 130 14.22 6.03 4.48
CA ASP A 130 14.88 6.16 5.77
C ASP A 130 14.74 7.61 6.27
N ILE A 131 14.03 7.77 7.38
CA ILE A 131 13.75 9.08 7.97
C ILE A 131 14.55 9.22 9.27
N ASN A 132 15.30 10.29 9.34
CA ASN A 132 16.16 10.60 10.49
C ASN A 132 16.03 12.08 10.90
N GLY A 133 16.80 12.53 11.89
CA GLY A 133 16.73 13.88 12.41
C GLY A 133 17.00 14.99 11.39
N GLU A 134 17.69 14.68 10.27
CA GLU A 134 17.97 15.65 9.19
C GLU A 134 16.87 15.66 8.12
N THR A 135 16.22 14.51 7.87
CA THR A 135 15.24 14.33 6.79
C THR A 135 13.80 14.40 7.29
N ASN A 136 13.54 14.37 8.58
CA ASN A 136 12.19 14.42 9.12
C ASN A 136 11.54 15.79 8.83
N THR A 137 10.22 15.78 8.63
CA THR A 137 9.43 16.99 8.36
C THR A 137 8.59 17.43 9.56
N PHE A 138 8.96 16.99 10.77
CA PHE A 138 8.28 17.31 12.03
C PHE A 138 6.75 17.14 11.92
N TYR A 139 5.98 18.18 12.20
CA TYR A 139 4.51 18.16 12.14
C TYR A 139 3.94 17.91 10.75
N ALA A 140 4.70 18.11 9.67
CA ALA A 140 4.30 17.76 8.31
C ALA A 140 4.54 16.28 7.97
N SER A 141 5.16 15.51 8.87
CA SER A 141 5.44 14.08 8.67
C SER A 141 4.16 13.25 8.58
N PHE A 142 4.24 12.10 7.93
CA PHE A 142 3.13 11.14 7.89
C PHE A 142 2.73 10.70 9.30
N MET A 143 3.69 10.37 10.16
CA MET A 143 3.41 9.91 11.53
C MET A 143 2.74 10.99 12.37
N SER A 144 3.12 12.26 12.22
CA SER A 144 2.40 13.37 12.87
C SER A 144 0.90 13.40 12.53
N GLN A 145 0.54 13.02 11.30
CA GLN A 145 -0.85 13.04 10.83
C GLN A 145 -1.66 11.82 11.29
N VAL A 146 -1.01 10.69 11.56
CA VAL A 146 -1.73 9.42 11.77
C VAL A 146 -1.56 8.79 13.14
N ASP A 147 -0.41 8.95 13.81
CA ASP A 147 -0.13 8.31 15.10
C ASP A 147 -1.11 8.83 16.17
N PRO A 148 -1.91 7.95 16.80
CA PRO A 148 -2.91 8.35 17.80
C PRO A 148 -2.31 8.67 19.17
N TYR A 149 -1.05 8.31 19.42
CA TYR A 149 -0.37 8.51 20.69
C TYR A 149 0.62 9.68 20.68
N GLY A 150 1.11 10.03 19.50
CA GLY A 150 2.18 11.01 19.33
C GLY A 150 1.76 12.46 19.57
N PRO A 151 2.74 13.37 19.62
CA PRO A 151 2.51 14.80 19.89
C PRO A 151 1.99 15.56 18.68
N GLY A 152 1.79 14.88 17.53
CA GLY A 152 1.35 15.46 16.26
C GLY A 152 -0.16 15.69 16.15
N TYR A 153 -0.61 15.90 14.91
CA TYR A 153 -2.02 16.13 14.59
C TYR A 153 -2.91 14.91 14.87
N GLY A 154 -2.38 13.71 14.67
CA GLY A 154 -3.10 12.45 14.93
C GLY A 154 -3.46 12.29 16.38
N GLY A 155 -2.49 12.42 17.28
CA GLY A 155 -2.66 12.20 18.72
C GLY A 155 -3.02 13.47 19.48
N ASN A 156 -2.08 14.40 19.62
CA ASN A 156 -2.23 15.56 20.50
C ASN A 156 -3.42 16.47 20.16
N LEU A 157 -3.71 16.67 18.86
CA LEU A 157 -4.87 17.45 18.42
C LEU A 157 -6.14 16.62 18.22
N GLY A 158 -6.09 15.31 18.50
CA GLY A 158 -7.25 14.42 18.42
C GLY A 158 -7.79 14.20 17.01
N ASN A 159 -7.01 14.43 15.97
CA ASN A 159 -7.41 14.17 14.57
C ASN A 159 -7.22 12.70 14.21
N TYR A 160 -7.84 11.82 14.98
CA TYR A 160 -7.69 10.38 14.85
C TYR A 160 -8.16 9.87 13.51
N LYS A 161 -7.36 8.97 12.91
CA LYS A 161 -7.76 8.21 11.72
C LYS A 161 -8.46 6.93 12.15
N MET A 162 -9.62 6.66 11.54
CA MET A 162 -10.48 5.55 11.94
C MET A 162 -10.85 4.70 10.73
N ILE A 163 -10.96 3.40 10.94
CA ILE A 163 -11.61 2.50 9.99
C ILE A 163 -13.12 2.70 10.04
N SER A 164 -13.81 2.51 8.89
CA SER A 164 -15.28 2.46 8.93
C SER A 164 -15.77 1.24 9.70
N SER A 165 -16.88 1.39 10.42
CA SER A 165 -17.52 0.29 11.16
C SER A 165 -17.74 -0.93 10.24
N ASP A 166 -18.28 -0.72 9.05
CA ASP A 166 -18.59 -1.78 8.09
C ASP A 166 -17.37 -2.59 7.65
N LEU A 167 -16.20 -1.97 7.53
CA LEU A 167 -14.98 -2.69 7.21
C LEU A 167 -14.42 -3.39 8.46
N TYR A 168 -14.50 -2.75 9.61
CA TYR A 168 -14.04 -3.33 10.86
C TYR A 168 -14.80 -4.61 11.22
N GLU A 169 -16.12 -4.62 11.07
CA GLU A 169 -16.98 -5.79 11.35
C GLU A 169 -16.70 -6.97 10.40
N LYS A 170 -16.09 -6.73 9.24
CA LYS A 170 -15.65 -7.79 8.32
C LYS A 170 -14.31 -8.43 8.70
N ILE A 171 -13.62 -7.90 9.70
CA ILE A 171 -12.36 -8.48 10.19
C ILE A 171 -12.71 -9.50 11.27
N SER A 172 -12.35 -10.78 11.06
CA SER A 172 -12.55 -11.84 12.05
C SER A 172 -11.86 -11.53 13.38
N ASP A 173 -12.43 -11.97 14.50
CA ASP A 173 -11.81 -11.81 15.81
C ASP A 173 -10.49 -12.57 15.96
N ASP A 174 -10.30 -13.64 15.19
CA ASP A 174 -9.04 -14.40 15.13
C ASP A 174 -7.98 -13.77 14.22
N ASP A 175 -8.31 -12.66 13.51
CA ASP A 175 -7.41 -11.98 12.60
C ASP A 175 -6.55 -10.95 13.35
N ILE A 176 -5.24 -11.10 13.26
CA ILE A 176 -4.26 -10.20 13.89
C ILE A 176 -4.50 -8.75 13.51
N ARG A 177 -4.93 -8.49 12.27
CA ARG A 177 -5.16 -7.13 11.74
C ARG A 177 -6.30 -6.41 12.45
N LYS A 178 -7.20 -7.10 13.13
CA LYS A 178 -8.20 -6.48 13.99
C LYS A 178 -7.55 -5.68 15.12
N LYS A 179 -6.37 -6.12 15.59
CA LYS A 179 -5.56 -5.43 16.59
C LYS A 179 -4.90 -4.13 16.08
N TRP A 180 -4.97 -3.84 14.76
CA TRP A 180 -4.58 -2.54 14.20
C TRP A 180 -5.56 -1.42 14.56
N PHE A 181 -6.66 -1.76 15.19
CA PHE A 181 -7.71 -0.81 15.59
C PHE A 181 -8.01 -0.97 17.07
N GLY A 182 -8.54 0.10 17.68
CA GLY A 182 -8.81 0.12 19.10
C GLY A 182 -7.60 0.60 19.91
N VAL A 183 -7.64 1.88 20.33
CA VAL A 183 -6.59 2.49 21.16
C VAL A 183 -7.13 2.77 22.55
N ASP A 184 -6.28 2.56 23.55
CA ASP A 184 -6.50 3.10 24.89
C ASP A 184 -5.83 4.48 24.97
N LEU A 185 -6.66 5.52 25.01
CA LEU A 185 -6.21 6.92 25.07
C LEU A 185 -6.18 7.46 26.52
N GLY A 186 -6.37 6.57 27.50
CA GLY A 186 -6.48 6.96 28.91
C GLY A 186 -7.80 7.65 29.23
N GLU A 187 -8.07 7.88 30.53
CA GLU A 187 -9.31 8.49 31.02
C GLU A 187 -9.44 9.97 30.69
N THR A 188 -8.35 10.65 30.42
CA THR A 188 -8.30 12.10 30.20
C THR A 188 -8.82 12.53 28.83
N ASN A 189 -8.93 11.62 27.88
CA ASN A 189 -9.44 11.96 26.54
C ASN A 189 -10.96 11.81 26.45
N THR A 190 -11.67 12.91 26.73
CA THR A 190 -13.14 12.96 26.75
C THR A 190 -13.79 13.18 25.38
N HIS A 191 -12.99 13.45 24.33
CA HIS A 191 -13.52 13.90 23.04
C HIS A 191 -14.05 12.77 22.15
N TYR A 192 -13.57 11.52 22.31
CA TYR A 192 -13.98 10.41 21.45
C TYR A 192 -14.38 9.19 22.26
N LYS A 193 -15.68 8.88 22.25
CA LYS A 193 -16.26 7.70 22.92
C LYS A 193 -16.04 6.40 22.13
N VAL A 194 -15.77 6.47 20.81
CA VAL A 194 -15.68 5.30 19.93
C VAL A 194 -14.21 5.03 19.58
N ARG A 195 -13.48 4.52 20.55
CA ARG A 195 -12.04 4.27 20.42
C ARG A 195 -11.72 3.00 19.64
N GLN A 196 -12.66 2.07 19.54
CA GLN A 196 -12.46 0.76 18.91
C GLN A 196 -12.10 0.84 17.41
N TYR A 197 -12.44 1.93 16.73
CA TYR A 197 -12.16 2.14 15.31
C TYR A 197 -10.91 2.98 15.05
N VAL A 198 -10.33 3.59 16.09
CA VAL A 198 -9.10 4.37 15.93
C VAL A 198 -7.95 3.46 15.60
N GLN A 199 -7.20 3.82 14.57
CA GLN A 199 -6.07 3.04 14.10
C GLN A 199 -4.89 3.08 15.07
N ARG A 200 -4.14 2.00 15.14
CA ARG A 200 -2.83 1.83 15.74
C ARG A 200 -1.87 1.02 14.87
N LYS A 201 -2.18 0.94 13.59
CA LYS A 201 -1.33 0.30 12.59
C LYS A 201 -0.05 1.12 12.39
N PHE A 202 -0.19 2.44 12.31
CA PHE A 202 0.91 3.38 12.11
C PHE A 202 1.18 4.12 13.41
N ILE A 203 2.33 3.83 14.00
CA ILE A 203 2.77 4.40 15.29
C ILE A 203 4.20 4.88 15.12
N ASP A 204 4.48 6.11 15.52
CA ASP A 204 5.82 6.68 15.46
C ASP A 204 6.81 5.93 16.37
N ILE A 205 8.05 5.87 15.95
CA ILE A 205 9.11 5.21 16.72
C ILE A 205 9.21 5.87 18.10
N GLY A 206 9.22 5.06 19.16
CA GLY A 206 9.20 5.57 20.52
C GLY A 206 7.82 5.99 21.06
N SER A 207 6.78 6.07 20.22
CA SER A 207 5.41 6.40 20.63
C SER A 207 4.70 5.13 21.11
N THR A 208 4.77 4.79 22.37
CA THR A 208 4.31 3.49 22.86
C THR A 208 3.00 3.52 23.66
N ALA A 209 2.59 4.70 24.17
CA ALA A 209 1.43 4.80 25.07
C ALA A 209 0.95 6.26 25.21
N PRO A 210 -0.26 6.48 25.76
CA PRO A 210 -0.72 7.80 26.16
C PRO A 210 0.28 8.49 27.09
N GLY A 211 0.51 9.77 26.88
CA GLY A 211 1.47 10.56 27.70
C GLY A 211 2.90 10.55 27.18
N PHE A 212 3.08 10.18 25.90
CA PHE A 212 4.37 10.24 25.23
C PHE A 212 5.07 11.61 25.40
N THR A 213 6.34 11.59 25.76
CA THR A 213 7.21 12.78 25.77
C THR A 213 8.06 12.81 24.52
N PRO A 214 8.01 13.90 23.72
CA PRO A 214 8.86 14.00 22.53
C PRO A 214 10.35 13.83 22.84
N THR A 215 11.02 13.06 22.01
CA THR A 215 12.48 12.85 22.03
C THR A 215 13.10 13.37 20.74
N GLY A 216 14.42 13.29 20.62
CA GLY A 216 15.13 13.63 19.38
C GLY A 216 14.71 12.78 18.17
N ASP A 217 14.18 11.58 18.42
CA ASP A 217 13.74 10.63 17.37
C ASP A 217 12.23 10.76 17.03
N THR A 218 11.54 11.73 17.63
CA THR A 218 10.13 11.97 17.33
C THR A 218 9.93 12.36 15.87
N PHE A 219 8.98 11.68 15.18
CA PHE A 219 8.71 11.79 13.74
C PHE A 219 9.84 11.30 12.82
N CYS A 220 10.78 10.51 13.34
CA CYS A 220 11.87 9.88 12.58
C CYS A 220 11.53 8.44 12.14
N SER A 221 10.26 8.06 12.12
CA SER A 221 9.81 6.78 11.58
C SER A 221 9.93 6.72 10.06
N ASP A 222 10.41 5.60 9.57
CA ASP A 222 10.54 5.33 8.15
C ASP A 222 9.19 5.30 7.41
N TYR A 223 9.22 5.61 6.13
CA TYR A 223 8.04 5.49 5.26
C TYR A 223 8.16 4.26 4.36
N ILE A 224 7.23 3.33 4.52
CA ILE A 224 7.17 2.11 3.70
C ILE A 224 6.35 2.41 2.44
N TYR A 225 7.00 2.33 1.27
CA TYR A 225 6.35 2.55 -0.03
C TYR A 225 5.83 1.27 -0.67
N LEU A 226 6.59 0.18 -0.55
CA LEU A 226 6.27 -1.11 -1.15
C LEU A 226 6.64 -2.25 -0.20
N ARG A 227 5.78 -3.24 -0.12
CA ARG A 227 5.99 -4.42 0.71
C ARG A 227 5.44 -5.70 0.08
N THR A 228 6.06 -6.81 0.41
CA THR A 228 5.71 -8.16 -0.07
C THR A 228 4.24 -8.52 0.16
N GLY A 229 3.68 -8.14 1.31
CA GLY A 229 2.28 -8.43 1.62
C GLY A 229 1.29 -7.85 0.60
N GLU A 230 1.53 -6.64 0.04
CA GLU A 230 0.73 -6.11 -1.06
C GLU A 230 0.76 -7.03 -2.28
N MET A 231 1.94 -7.56 -2.61
CA MET A 231 2.16 -8.33 -3.83
C MET A 231 1.48 -9.70 -3.81
N TYR A 232 1.24 -10.30 -2.65
CA TYR A 232 0.42 -11.50 -2.54
C TYR A 232 -1.02 -11.26 -3.03
N PHE A 233 -1.62 -10.13 -2.67
CA PHE A 233 -2.97 -9.79 -3.12
C PHE A 233 -3.00 -9.38 -4.58
N VAL A 234 -1.97 -8.66 -5.07
CA VAL A 234 -1.83 -8.34 -6.49
C VAL A 234 -1.68 -9.61 -7.33
N ALA A 235 -0.86 -10.56 -6.88
CA ALA A 235 -0.68 -11.85 -7.56
C ALA A 235 -1.98 -12.68 -7.51
N ALA A 236 -2.69 -12.72 -6.38
CA ALA A 236 -3.94 -13.45 -6.26
C ALA A 236 -5.02 -12.90 -7.21
N GLU A 237 -5.21 -11.58 -7.26
CA GLU A 237 -6.12 -10.94 -8.20
C GLU A 237 -5.74 -11.23 -9.66
N ALA A 238 -4.44 -11.08 -9.99
CA ALA A 238 -3.95 -11.30 -11.34
C ALA A 238 -4.14 -12.74 -11.81
N LEU A 239 -3.83 -13.71 -10.96
CA LEU A 239 -4.03 -15.13 -11.26
C LEU A 239 -5.52 -15.47 -11.46
N TYR A 240 -6.39 -14.92 -10.62
CA TYR A 240 -7.83 -15.08 -10.81
C TYR A 240 -8.27 -14.55 -12.18
N ARG A 241 -7.88 -13.31 -12.53
CA ARG A 241 -8.22 -12.68 -13.81
C ARG A 241 -7.59 -13.37 -15.02
N ALA A 242 -6.48 -14.08 -14.83
CA ALA A 242 -5.85 -14.95 -15.83
C ALA A 242 -6.50 -16.35 -15.94
N GLY A 243 -7.61 -16.62 -15.22
CA GLY A 243 -8.31 -17.90 -15.21
C GLY A 243 -7.61 -19.00 -14.39
N LYS A 244 -6.63 -18.65 -13.55
CA LYS A 244 -5.86 -19.59 -12.70
C LYS A 244 -6.35 -19.58 -11.26
N GLU A 245 -7.63 -19.91 -11.07
CA GLU A 245 -8.35 -19.77 -9.80
C GLU A 245 -7.68 -20.52 -8.65
N ASN A 246 -7.18 -21.73 -8.86
CA ASN A 246 -6.52 -22.51 -7.82
C ASN A 246 -5.21 -21.87 -7.34
N GLU A 247 -4.43 -21.29 -8.27
CA GLU A 247 -3.21 -20.57 -7.91
C GLU A 247 -3.55 -19.27 -7.15
N ALA A 248 -4.61 -18.55 -7.57
CA ALA A 248 -5.10 -17.36 -6.89
C ALA A 248 -5.49 -17.66 -5.44
N LYS A 249 -6.25 -18.74 -5.22
CA LYS A 249 -6.63 -19.23 -3.90
C LYS A 249 -5.40 -19.59 -3.04
N THR A 250 -4.39 -20.21 -3.64
CA THR A 250 -3.13 -20.51 -2.97
C THR A 250 -2.42 -19.26 -2.49
N MET A 251 -2.29 -18.23 -3.35
CA MET A 251 -1.68 -16.94 -2.97
C MET A 251 -2.42 -16.27 -1.82
N LEU A 252 -3.75 -16.19 -1.92
CA LEU A 252 -4.60 -15.63 -0.88
C LEU A 252 -4.44 -16.41 0.45
N THR A 253 -4.53 -17.73 0.42
CA THR A 253 -4.43 -18.56 1.62
C THR A 253 -3.06 -18.43 2.28
N THR A 254 -2.00 -18.32 1.49
CA THR A 254 -0.63 -18.20 2.01
C THR A 254 -0.47 -16.95 2.88
N ILE A 255 -0.87 -15.79 2.39
CA ILE A 255 -0.79 -14.58 3.20
C ILE A 255 -1.81 -14.59 4.33
N MET A 256 -3.04 -15.02 4.07
CA MET A 256 -4.10 -14.97 5.07
C MET A 256 -3.82 -15.85 6.28
N LYS A 257 -3.14 -16.99 6.12
CA LYS A 257 -2.74 -17.82 7.26
C LYS A 257 -1.71 -17.17 8.19
N THR A 258 -0.95 -16.21 7.72
CA THR A 258 -0.07 -15.40 8.58
C THR A 258 -0.81 -14.25 9.29
N ARG A 259 -2.01 -13.88 8.81
CA ARG A 259 -2.88 -12.85 9.42
C ARG A 259 -3.94 -13.48 10.34
N ASN A 260 -4.44 -14.63 9.95
CA ASN A 260 -5.40 -15.42 10.71
C ASN A 260 -5.06 -16.92 10.57
N PRO A 261 -4.46 -17.56 11.58
CA PRO A 261 -4.09 -18.98 11.51
C PRO A 261 -5.26 -19.93 11.22
N LYS A 262 -6.49 -19.50 11.53
CA LYS A 262 -7.72 -20.27 11.28
C LYS A 262 -8.34 -19.96 9.91
N TYR A 263 -7.72 -19.12 9.10
CA TYR A 263 -8.28 -18.74 7.80
C TYR A 263 -8.46 -19.94 6.89
N GLU A 264 -9.67 -20.09 6.39
CA GLU A 264 -10.05 -21.04 5.35
C GLU A 264 -11.01 -20.35 4.39
N THR A 265 -10.92 -20.67 3.10
CA THR A 265 -11.86 -20.20 2.11
C THR A 265 -12.31 -21.31 1.17
N SER A 266 -13.62 -21.44 1.02
CA SER A 266 -14.26 -22.24 -0.01
C SER A 266 -14.72 -21.41 -1.20
N ALA A 267 -14.46 -20.09 -1.20
CA ALA A 267 -14.88 -19.18 -2.25
C ALA A 267 -14.33 -19.61 -3.62
N THR A 268 -15.16 -19.47 -4.64
CA THR A 268 -14.86 -19.76 -6.06
C THR A 268 -15.49 -18.67 -6.93
N SER A 269 -15.03 -18.57 -8.16
CA SER A 269 -15.53 -17.59 -9.14
C SER A 269 -15.55 -16.17 -8.55
N ASP A 270 -16.56 -15.38 -8.83
CA ASP A 270 -16.65 -13.98 -8.37
C ASP A 270 -16.54 -13.82 -6.84
N ALA A 271 -16.98 -14.81 -6.06
CA ALA A 271 -16.84 -14.77 -4.62
C ALA A 271 -15.36 -14.81 -4.18
N LEU A 272 -14.50 -15.52 -4.92
CA LEU A 272 -13.07 -15.52 -4.65
C LEU A 272 -12.44 -14.15 -4.95
N LEU A 273 -12.83 -13.51 -6.05
CA LEU A 273 -12.36 -12.16 -6.37
C LEU A 273 -12.77 -11.16 -5.28
N GLN A 274 -14.05 -11.21 -4.87
CA GLN A 274 -14.55 -10.34 -3.80
C GLN A 274 -13.80 -10.56 -2.47
N GLU A 275 -13.47 -11.81 -2.16
CA GLU A 275 -12.67 -12.16 -0.98
C GLU A 275 -11.25 -11.58 -1.08
N ILE A 276 -10.56 -11.76 -2.22
CA ILE A 276 -9.23 -11.18 -2.48
C ILE A 276 -9.27 -9.66 -2.29
N GLU A 277 -10.25 -9.00 -2.88
CA GLU A 277 -10.41 -7.54 -2.81
C GLU A 277 -10.70 -7.05 -1.39
N LEU A 278 -11.56 -7.75 -0.65
CA LEU A 278 -11.86 -7.45 0.75
C LEU A 278 -10.59 -7.57 1.60
N GLN A 279 -9.89 -8.69 1.47
CA GLN A 279 -8.69 -8.94 2.27
C GLN A 279 -7.56 -7.96 1.93
N LYS A 280 -7.40 -7.59 0.65
CA LYS A 280 -6.49 -6.50 0.22
C LYS A 280 -6.89 -5.16 0.83
N ARG A 281 -8.19 -4.82 0.82
CA ARG A 281 -8.70 -3.57 1.40
C ARG A 281 -8.41 -3.46 2.90
N ILE A 282 -8.53 -4.56 3.65
CA ILE A 282 -8.17 -4.62 5.07
C ILE A 282 -6.66 -4.47 5.23
N GLU A 283 -5.88 -5.26 4.50
CA GLU A 283 -4.42 -5.29 4.57
C GLU A 283 -3.79 -3.93 4.26
N MET A 284 -4.23 -3.29 3.19
CA MET A 284 -3.68 -2.02 2.70
C MET A 284 -4.38 -0.80 3.29
N TRP A 285 -5.11 -0.97 4.40
CA TRP A 285 -5.75 0.15 5.08
C TRP A 285 -4.71 1.21 5.48
N GLY A 286 -4.95 2.47 5.08
CA GLY A 286 -4.07 3.60 5.36
C GLY A 286 -2.83 3.73 4.46
N GLU A 287 -2.58 2.78 3.53
CA GLU A 287 -1.40 2.78 2.64
C GLU A 287 -1.66 3.42 1.26
N GLY A 288 -2.77 4.13 1.08
CA GLY A 288 -3.05 4.92 -0.14
C GLY A 288 -3.51 4.14 -1.37
N ARG A 289 -3.67 2.81 -1.28
CA ARG A 289 -3.99 1.96 -2.45
C ARG A 289 -5.47 1.95 -2.83
N ARG A 290 -6.38 2.15 -1.87
CA ARG A 290 -7.83 1.96 -2.09
C ARG A 290 -8.40 2.84 -3.20
N LEU A 291 -8.01 4.12 -3.28
CA LEU A 291 -8.50 5.03 -4.32
C LEU A 291 -8.15 4.52 -5.73
N PHE A 292 -6.95 4.00 -5.92
CA PHE A 292 -6.50 3.47 -7.21
C PHE A 292 -7.26 2.20 -7.59
N ASP A 293 -7.44 1.28 -6.65
CA ASP A 293 -8.25 0.07 -6.87
C ASP A 293 -9.70 0.41 -7.25
N MET A 294 -10.33 1.36 -6.54
CA MET A 294 -11.69 1.82 -6.84
C MET A 294 -11.78 2.45 -8.23
N LYS A 295 -10.84 3.34 -8.57
CA LYS A 295 -10.80 3.98 -9.90
C LYS A 295 -10.65 2.93 -10.99
N ARG A 296 -9.69 2.01 -10.86
CA ARG A 296 -9.43 0.95 -11.83
C ARG A 296 -10.64 0.05 -12.08
N ARG A 297 -11.44 -0.20 -11.05
CA ARG A 297 -12.63 -1.05 -11.11
C ARG A 297 -13.94 -0.31 -11.32
N ASN A 298 -13.90 1.00 -11.51
CA ASN A 298 -15.10 1.85 -11.63
C ASN A 298 -16.06 1.73 -10.43
N GLU A 299 -15.51 1.59 -9.24
CA GLU A 299 -16.32 1.57 -8.03
C GLU A 299 -16.70 2.99 -7.61
N SER A 300 -17.95 3.17 -7.20
CA SER A 300 -18.39 4.43 -6.60
C SER A 300 -17.82 4.60 -5.19
N LEU A 301 -17.56 5.86 -4.80
CA LEU A 301 -17.21 6.19 -3.43
C LEU A 301 -18.50 6.27 -2.60
N ASP A 302 -18.80 5.20 -1.88
CA ASP A 302 -19.86 5.20 -0.89
C ASP A 302 -19.28 5.65 0.47
N ARG A 303 -19.89 6.66 1.07
CA ARG A 303 -19.54 7.23 2.38
C ARG A 303 -20.71 7.19 3.36
N THR A 304 -21.82 6.57 2.99
CA THR A 304 -23.01 6.44 3.85
C THR A 304 -22.86 5.33 4.87
#